data_bc3aaaa99e6e072282cc4b6b95cac99d
#
_entry.id   bc3aaaa99e6e072282cc4b6b95cac99d
#
_cell.length_a   1.000
_cell.length_b   1.000
_cell.length_c   1.000
_cell.angle_alpha   90.00
_cell.angle_beta   90.00
_cell.angle_gamma   90.00
#
_symmetry.space_group_name_H-M   'P 1'
#
loop_
_entity.id
_entity.type
_entity.pdbx_description
1 polymer ?
#
loop_
_entity_poly.entity_id
_entity_poly.type
_entity_poly.pdbx_seq_one_letter_code
_entity_poly.pdbx_strand_id
1 'polypeptide(L)'
;MAWRIVIAGGGFGGFYAARELEKVLPPQAAHITLVNDVNFMLYTPLLPGAAAGTLEPRHVVVPLREELHHTDLRLGEVLSADAAQKSLHIRTLEGHEERLHYDHLIVALGSVSRTLPIPGLAEHAMGFKTLADAIALRNHLLRTLEMAESVDEPREREKFLTYVFVGGGYAGVEGLAELQDFAADVIELYPRSRVQGMRWMLVEASDRIMREIPPDLAAFTMRELQGRGIEFRLDTQVEEITAETVRLSSGETLPTRTLVWTAGVRPHPAVGQLGLPLDRGRIVVDPAMKVDGVDGAWAIGDAAAVPDPAQKRKAPSPPTAQHALRQGKRVAQNVAATIGNGHTQPFTYKSLGVFVDLGRFRAVASTLGIRWRGFPAWFLARTYHLMAMPGFRRQLRLVTDWSVDLLFPRDASDLAQLGHPPGLDGEEFESQSAGGTSAEGKAEPASTIGETK
;
A
#
# COMPACT_ATOMS: atom_id res chain seq x y z
N MET A 1 -26.62 3.59 -28.52
CA MET A 1 -25.21 3.94 -28.26
C MET A 1 -24.73 3.11 -27.06
N ALA A 2 -23.50 2.62 -27.08
CA ALA A 2 -22.91 1.94 -25.90
C ALA A 2 -22.61 2.97 -24.82
N TRP A 3 -22.83 2.60 -23.54
CA TRP A 3 -22.52 3.43 -22.39
C TRP A 3 -21.01 3.54 -22.20
N ARG A 4 -20.51 4.70 -21.79
CA ARG A 4 -19.10 4.90 -21.46
C ARG A 4 -18.93 4.85 -19.95
N ILE A 5 -18.25 3.83 -19.46
CA ILE A 5 -17.96 3.66 -18.01
C ILE A 5 -16.47 3.89 -17.82
N VAL A 6 -16.10 4.90 -17.03
CA VAL A 6 -14.72 5.17 -16.67
C VAL A 6 -14.51 4.83 -15.20
N ILE A 7 -13.46 4.05 -14.92
CA ILE A 7 -13.06 3.66 -13.56
C ILE A 7 -11.71 4.32 -13.27
N ALA A 8 -11.65 5.16 -12.26
CA ALA A 8 -10.44 5.86 -11.82
C ALA A 8 -9.79 5.10 -10.66
N GLY A 9 -8.68 4.40 -10.94
CA GLY A 9 -7.92 3.58 -10.00
C GLY A 9 -8.13 2.08 -10.17
N GLY A 10 -7.04 1.32 -10.35
CA GLY A 10 -6.98 -0.12 -10.60
C GLY A 10 -6.64 -0.98 -9.36
N GLY A 11 -6.79 -0.44 -8.13
CA GLY A 11 -6.66 -1.21 -6.90
C GLY A 11 -7.83 -2.18 -6.67
N PHE A 12 -8.00 -2.71 -5.45
CA PHE A 12 -9.06 -3.67 -5.14
C PHE A 12 -10.45 -3.21 -5.59
N GLY A 13 -10.82 -1.95 -5.33
CA GLY A 13 -12.14 -1.44 -5.70
C GLY A 13 -12.35 -1.43 -7.21
N GLY A 14 -11.45 -0.78 -7.95
CA GLY A 14 -11.58 -0.59 -9.39
C GLY A 14 -11.40 -1.87 -10.19
N PHE A 15 -10.42 -2.70 -9.85
CA PHE A 15 -10.22 -4.00 -10.50
C PHE A 15 -11.46 -4.91 -10.39
N TYR A 16 -12.02 -5.05 -9.17
CA TYR A 16 -13.21 -5.88 -9.00
C TYR A 16 -14.48 -5.22 -9.54
N ALA A 17 -14.52 -3.88 -9.66
CA ALA A 17 -15.60 -3.20 -10.37
C ALA A 17 -15.55 -3.49 -11.88
N ALA A 18 -14.36 -3.35 -12.50
CA ALA A 18 -14.17 -3.68 -13.91
C ALA A 18 -14.53 -5.14 -14.22
N ARG A 19 -13.97 -6.07 -13.44
CA ARG A 19 -14.22 -7.50 -13.61
C ARG A 19 -15.69 -7.90 -13.42
N GLU A 20 -16.41 -7.27 -12.51
CA GLU A 20 -17.83 -7.52 -12.32
C GLU A 20 -18.65 -6.89 -13.43
N LEU A 21 -18.31 -5.69 -13.93
CA LEU A 21 -18.97 -5.08 -15.09
C LEU A 21 -18.85 -5.94 -16.35
N GLU A 22 -17.66 -6.50 -16.63
CA GLU A 22 -17.45 -7.45 -17.74
C GLU A 22 -18.35 -8.68 -17.63
N LYS A 23 -18.67 -9.10 -16.41
CA LYS A 23 -19.53 -10.27 -16.15
C LYS A 23 -21.01 -9.97 -16.27
N VAL A 24 -21.44 -8.76 -15.81
CA VAL A 24 -22.90 -8.46 -15.71
C VAL A 24 -23.44 -7.68 -16.90
N LEU A 25 -22.57 -7.04 -17.69
CA LEU A 25 -22.96 -6.32 -18.91
C LEU A 25 -22.58 -7.12 -20.17
N PRO A 26 -23.48 -7.18 -21.18
CA PRO A 26 -23.06 -7.66 -22.49
C PRO A 26 -21.95 -6.79 -23.08
N PRO A 27 -20.96 -7.35 -23.79
CA PRO A 27 -19.81 -6.59 -24.31
C PRO A 27 -20.17 -5.36 -25.15
N GLN A 28 -21.32 -5.39 -25.83
CA GLN A 28 -21.81 -4.27 -26.69
C GLN A 28 -22.59 -3.21 -25.90
N ALA A 29 -22.93 -3.47 -24.64
CA ALA A 29 -23.74 -2.54 -23.84
C ALA A 29 -22.93 -1.34 -23.33
N ALA A 30 -21.63 -1.55 -23.07
CA ALA A 30 -20.77 -0.49 -22.54
C ALA A 30 -19.33 -0.62 -23.04
N HIS A 31 -18.65 0.53 -23.14
CA HIS A 31 -17.20 0.63 -23.23
C HIS A 31 -16.68 0.93 -21.82
N ILE A 32 -15.91 0.00 -21.26
CA ILE A 32 -15.33 0.12 -19.92
C ILE A 32 -13.88 0.57 -20.09
N THR A 33 -13.50 1.68 -19.46
CA THR A 33 -12.12 2.17 -19.41
C THR A 33 -11.66 2.19 -17.96
N LEU A 34 -10.55 1.52 -17.67
CA LEU A 34 -9.87 1.56 -16.37
C LEU A 34 -8.62 2.43 -16.47
N VAL A 35 -8.57 3.50 -15.69
CA VAL A 35 -7.39 4.37 -15.56
C VAL A 35 -6.60 3.95 -14.32
N ASN A 36 -5.31 3.70 -14.48
CA ASN A 36 -4.41 3.40 -13.37
C ASN A 36 -2.98 3.86 -13.69
N ASP A 37 -2.19 4.16 -12.69
CA ASP A 37 -0.80 4.58 -12.81
C ASP A 37 0.16 3.43 -13.14
N VAL A 38 -0.21 2.20 -12.76
CA VAL A 38 0.54 0.97 -13.04
C VAL A 38 -0.32 -0.08 -13.75
N ASN A 39 0.30 -1.05 -14.40
CA ASN A 39 -0.41 -2.09 -15.19
C ASN A 39 -0.90 -3.29 -14.35
N PHE A 40 -0.90 -3.17 -13.03
CA PHE A 40 -1.28 -4.26 -12.12
C PHE A 40 -2.11 -3.76 -10.93
N MET A 41 -2.87 -4.66 -10.32
CA MET A 41 -3.41 -4.52 -8.98
C MET A 41 -2.45 -5.17 -7.98
N LEU A 42 -2.02 -4.43 -6.95
CA LEU A 42 -1.25 -4.98 -5.85
C LEU A 42 -2.17 -5.72 -4.88
N TYR A 43 -1.89 -7.00 -4.64
CA TYR A 43 -2.57 -7.78 -3.61
C TYR A 43 -1.92 -7.54 -2.24
N THR A 44 -2.23 -6.41 -1.64
CA THR A 44 -1.59 -5.87 -0.42
C THR A 44 -1.50 -6.83 0.78
N PRO A 45 -2.43 -7.81 1.00
CA PRO A 45 -2.26 -8.75 2.10
C PRO A 45 -1.02 -9.64 2.01
N LEU A 46 -0.41 -9.77 0.84
CA LEU A 46 0.82 -10.55 0.65
C LEU A 46 2.08 -9.66 0.55
N LEU A 47 1.94 -8.34 0.71
CA LEU A 47 3.06 -7.41 0.65
C LEU A 47 4.14 -7.67 1.71
N PRO A 48 3.80 -8.02 2.98
CA PRO A 48 4.81 -8.40 3.98
C PRO A 48 5.70 -9.57 3.54
N GLY A 49 5.11 -10.59 2.93
CA GLY A 49 5.87 -11.73 2.39
C GLY A 49 6.81 -11.34 1.24
N ALA A 50 6.42 -10.38 0.39
CA ALA A 50 7.32 -9.86 -0.64
C ALA A 50 8.49 -9.06 -0.04
N ALA A 51 8.24 -8.25 1.01
CA ALA A 51 9.28 -7.52 1.72
C ALA A 51 10.25 -8.44 2.46
N ALA A 52 9.79 -9.58 2.93
CA ALA A 52 10.61 -10.58 3.63
C ALA A 52 11.27 -11.62 2.71
N GLY A 53 11.05 -11.53 1.38
CA GLY A 53 11.60 -12.51 0.43
C GLY A 53 10.95 -13.90 0.47
N THR A 54 9.87 -14.08 1.22
CA THR A 54 9.04 -15.30 1.22
C THR A 54 8.29 -15.47 -0.11
N LEU A 55 7.98 -14.34 -0.77
CA LEU A 55 7.27 -14.29 -2.04
C LEU A 55 8.04 -13.44 -3.04
N GLU A 56 8.11 -13.91 -4.26
CA GLU A 56 8.62 -13.10 -5.38
C GLU A 56 7.71 -11.88 -5.59
N PRO A 57 8.25 -10.65 -5.64
CA PRO A 57 7.46 -9.43 -5.78
C PRO A 57 6.45 -9.45 -6.94
N ARG A 58 6.81 -10.07 -8.07
CA ARG A 58 5.91 -10.22 -9.24
C ARG A 58 4.73 -11.16 -8.99
N HIS A 59 4.77 -12.01 -7.97
CA HIS A 59 3.72 -12.96 -7.66
C HIS A 59 2.62 -12.39 -6.75
N VAL A 60 2.90 -11.27 -6.07
CA VAL A 60 1.89 -10.56 -5.24
C VAL A 60 1.11 -9.49 -6.01
N VAL A 61 1.36 -9.35 -7.31
CA VAL A 61 0.61 -8.44 -8.18
C VAL A 61 -0.24 -9.20 -9.19
N VAL A 62 -1.34 -8.58 -9.60
CA VAL A 62 -2.29 -9.10 -10.60
C VAL A 62 -2.25 -8.20 -11.82
N PRO A 63 -1.65 -8.63 -12.97
CA PRO A 63 -1.64 -7.83 -14.19
C PRO A 63 -3.05 -7.60 -14.69
N LEU A 64 -3.42 -6.32 -14.85
CA LEU A 64 -4.77 -5.92 -15.23
C LEU A 64 -5.15 -6.43 -16.63
N ARG A 65 -4.21 -6.41 -17.59
CA ARG A 65 -4.46 -6.89 -18.96
C ARG A 65 -4.63 -8.41 -19.10
N GLU A 66 -4.12 -9.19 -18.13
CA GLU A 66 -4.31 -10.65 -18.12
C GLU A 66 -5.67 -11.07 -17.58
N GLU A 67 -6.26 -10.25 -16.70
CA GLU A 67 -7.47 -10.59 -15.95
C GLU A 67 -8.72 -9.82 -16.40
N LEU A 68 -8.54 -8.75 -17.19
CA LEU A 68 -9.62 -7.94 -17.76
C LEU A 68 -9.61 -8.08 -19.30
N HIS A 69 -10.69 -8.62 -19.86
CA HIS A 69 -10.75 -9.00 -21.27
C HIS A 69 -11.53 -8.03 -22.15
N HIS A 70 -12.45 -7.26 -21.55
CA HIS A 70 -13.33 -6.32 -22.23
C HIS A 70 -13.20 -4.90 -21.68
N THR A 71 -12.15 -4.63 -20.90
CA THR A 71 -11.85 -3.33 -20.32
C THR A 71 -10.62 -2.73 -20.99
N ASP A 72 -10.78 -1.51 -21.53
CA ASP A 72 -9.64 -0.73 -22.04
C ASP A 72 -8.82 -0.19 -20.86
N LEU A 73 -7.56 -0.62 -20.77
CA LEU A 73 -6.65 -0.13 -19.73
C LEU A 73 -5.87 1.08 -20.23
N ARG A 74 -6.08 2.23 -19.59
CA ARG A 74 -5.33 3.47 -19.80
C ARG A 74 -4.36 3.68 -18.65
N LEU A 75 -3.06 3.63 -18.95
CA LEU A 75 -2.02 3.93 -17.96
C LEU A 75 -1.81 5.44 -17.91
N GLY A 76 -1.95 5.98 -16.69
CA GLY A 76 -1.80 7.40 -16.45
C GLY A 76 -2.27 7.82 -15.07
N GLU A 77 -1.95 9.05 -14.73
CA GLU A 77 -2.33 9.70 -13.47
C GLU A 77 -3.67 10.42 -13.65
N VAL A 78 -4.56 10.25 -12.67
CA VAL A 78 -5.81 11.02 -12.60
C VAL A 78 -5.52 12.39 -12.02
N LEU A 79 -5.82 13.45 -12.79
CA LEU A 79 -5.55 14.83 -12.39
C LEU A 79 -6.78 15.50 -11.76
N SER A 80 -7.92 15.49 -12.49
CA SER A 80 -9.15 16.16 -12.09
C SER A 80 -10.36 15.56 -12.78
N ALA A 81 -11.56 15.98 -12.39
CA ALA A 81 -12.80 15.67 -13.12
C ALA A 81 -13.67 16.93 -13.28
N ASP A 82 -14.41 16.98 -14.36
CA ASP A 82 -15.48 17.95 -14.60
C ASP A 82 -16.83 17.20 -14.63
N ALA A 83 -17.56 17.30 -13.53
CA ALA A 83 -18.85 16.63 -13.37
C ALA A 83 -19.93 17.18 -14.32
N ALA A 84 -19.88 18.48 -14.66
CA ALA A 84 -20.86 19.12 -15.55
C ALA A 84 -20.66 18.67 -17.00
N GLN A 85 -19.41 18.51 -17.44
CA GLN A 85 -19.07 18.01 -18.77
C GLN A 85 -18.94 16.48 -18.83
N LYS A 86 -19.08 15.79 -17.70
CA LYS A 86 -18.86 14.34 -17.55
C LYS A 86 -17.53 13.92 -18.17
N SER A 87 -16.43 14.54 -17.75
CA SER A 87 -15.09 14.23 -18.22
C SER A 87 -14.11 14.03 -17.07
N LEU A 88 -13.22 13.03 -17.22
CA LEU A 88 -12.07 12.76 -16.35
C LEU A 88 -10.81 13.21 -17.08
N HIS A 89 -9.98 14.00 -16.41
CA HIS A 89 -8.69 14.45 -16.94
C HIS A 89 -7.58 13.57 -16.40
N ILE A 90 -6.75 13.06 -17.30
CA ILE A 90 -5.63 12.20 -16.96
C ILE A 90 -4.35 12.72 -17.61
N ARG A 91 -3.21 12.36 -17.02
CA ARG A 91 -1.88 12.51 -17.64
C ARG A 91 -1.39 11.12 -18.02
N THR A 92 -1.12 10.90 -19.31
CA THR A 92 -0.59 9.64 -19.84
C THR A 92 0.87 9.42 -19.41
N LEU A 93 1.42 8.22 -19.65
CA LEU A 93 2.83 7.92 -19.37
C LEU A 93 3.80 8.80 -20.19
N GLU A 94 3.38 9.31 -21.34
CA GLU A 94 4.16 10.22 -22.19
C GLU A 94 4.08 11.68 -21.70
N GLY A 95 3.31 11.96 -20.63
CA GLY A 95 3.11 13.29 -20.07
C GLY A 95 2.00 14.12 -20.77
N HIS A 96 1.32 13.59 -21.77
CA HIS A 96 0.20 14.29 -22.42
C HIS A 96 -1.05 14.26 -21.56
N GLU A 97 -1.80 15.38 -21.55
CA GLU A 97 -3.09 15.45 -20.90
C GLU A 97 -4.21 15.02 -21.87
N GLU A 98 -5.06 14.11 -21.39
CA GLU A 98 -6.19 13.55 -22.13
C GLU A 98 -7.48 13.73 -21.32
N ARG A 99 -8.61 13.92 -22.03
CA ARG A 99 -9.95 13.98 -21.45
C ARG A 99 -10.76 12.75 -21.86
N LEU A 100 -11.17 11.98 -20.86
CA LEU A 100 -12.02 10.81 -21.04
C LEU A 100 -13.47 11.18 -20.69
N HIS A 101 -14.33 11.20 -21.68
CA HIS A 101 -15.78 11.42 -21.46
C HIS A 101 -16.45 10.16 -20.95
N TYR A 102 -17.34 10.30 -19.98
CA TYR A 102 -18.06 9.20 -19.36
C TYR A 102 -19.57 9.47 -19.30
N ASP A 103 -20.34 8.40 -19.23
CA ASP A 103 -21.73 8.42 -18.81
C ASP A 103 -21.82 8.00 -17.32
N HIS A 104 -20.92 7.08 -16.92
CA HIS A 104 -20.69 6.70 -15.51
C HIS A 104 -19.20 6.77 -15.17
N LEU A 105 -18.87 7.43 -14.03
CA LEU A 105 -17.55 7.48 -13.43
C LEU A 105 -17.56 6.71 -12.12
N ILE A 106 -16.65 5.75 -11.93
CA ILE A 106 -16.41 5.05 -10.66
C ILE A 106 -15.06 5.50 -10.11
N VAL A 107 -15.05 6.27 -9.02
CA VAL A 107 -13.83 6.71 -8.35
C VAL A 107 -13.39 5.63 -7.36
N ALA A 108 -12.23 5.03 -7.60
CA ALA A 108 -11.62 3.95 -6.82
C ALA A 108 -10.13 4.20 -6.54
N LEU A 109 -9.73 5.46 -6.38
CA LEU A 109 -8.34 5.93 -6.25
C LEU A 109 -7.62 5.45 -4.97
N GLY A 110 -8.37 4.91 -4.01
CA GLY A 110 -7.80 4.36 -2.79
C GLY A 110 -7.21 5.42 -1.87
N SER A 111 -6.09 5.08 -1.25
CA SER A 111 -5.42 5.87 -0.22
C SER A 111 -3.91 5.80 -0.34
N VAL A 112 -3.23 6.81 0.19
CA VAL A 112 -1.78 6.87 0.37
C VAL A 112 -1.42 6.89 1.86
N SER A 113 -0.16 6.65 2.19
CA SER A 113 0.34 6.81 3.57
C SER A 113 0.08 8.23 4.06
N ARG A 114 -0.38 8.35 5.30
CA ARG A 114 -0.61 9.65 5.93
C ARG A 114 0.71 10.15 6.51
N THR A 115 1.23 11.22 5.98
CA THR A 115 2.33 11.97 6.59
C THR A 115 1.78 12.94 7.64
N LEU A 116 2.51 13.11 8.74
CA LEU A 116 2.24 14.09 9.79
C LEU A 116 3.31 15.19 9.72
N PRO A 117 3.06 16.39 10.25
CA PRO A 117 4.04 17.48 10.29
C PRO A 117 5.09 17.23 11.39
N ILE A 118 5.78 16.10 11.32
CA ILE A 118 6.88 15.73 12.21
C ILE A 118 8.18 16.08 11.49
N PRO A 119 9.09 16.84 12.12
CA PRO A 119 10.39 17.19 11.54
C PRO A 119 11.16 15.94 11.07
N GLY A 120 11.61 15.94 9.83
CA GLY A 120 12.38 14.86 9.20
C GLY A 120 11.59 13.62 8.78
N LEU A 121 10.25 13.58 8.98
CA LEU A 121 9.45 12.42 8.61
C LEU A 121 9.45 12.16 7.10
N ALA A 122 9.26 13.20 6.31
CA ALA A 122 9.18 13.06 4.85
C ALA A 122 10.53 12.70 4.23
N GLU A 123 11.62 13.14 4.83
CA GLU A 123 12.98 13.00 4.32
C GLU A 123 13.65 11.68 4.72
N HIS A 124 13.31 11.12 5.89
CA HIS A 124 14.06 10.02 6.49
C HIS A 124 13.24 8.76 6.76
N ALA A 125 11.91 8.82 6.69
CA ALA A 125 11.08 7.65 6.93
C ALA A 125 10.81 6.88 5.63
N MET A 126 10.75 5.56 5.75
CA MET A 126 10.34 4.65 4.67
C MET A 126 8.85 4.32 4.79
N GLY A 127 8.13 4.27 3.68
CA GLY A 127 6.75 3.78 3.62
C GLY A 127 6.67 2.26 3.65
N PHE A 128 5.44 1.75 3.82
CA PHE A 128 5.14 0.33 3.63
C PHE A 128 3.70 0.17 3.10
N LYS A 129 3.49 0.60 1.86
CA LYS A 129 2.17 0.60 1.22
C LYS A 129 2.19 0.08 -0.22
N THR A 130 3.26 0.33 -0.96
CA THR A 130 3.42 -0.05 -2.35
C THR A 130 4.37 -1.24 -2.50
N LEU A 131 4.40 -1.86 -3.68
CA LEU A 131 5.37 -2.90 -3.99
C LEU A 131 6.80 -2.35 -3.98
N ALA A 132 6.98 -1.12 -4.46
CA ALA A 132 8.27 -0.43 -4.43
C ALA A 132 8.76 -0.23 -2.99
N ASP A 133 7.88 0.16 -2.06
CA ASP A 133 8.24 0.26 -0.64
C ASP A 133 8.74 -1.07 -0.08
N ALA A 134 8.05 -2.19 -0.39
CA ALA A 134 8.43 -3.51 0.10
C ALA A 134 9.81 -3.94 -0.40
N ILE A 135 10.08 -3.74 -1.70
CA ILE A 135 11.37 -4.05 -2.31
C ILE A 135 12.47 -3.14 -1.72
N ALA A 136 12.21 -1.84 -1.63
CA ALA A 136 13.15 -0.88 -1.06
C ALA A 136 13.49 -1.21 0.40
N LEU A 137 12.50 -1.58 1.20
CA LEU A 137 12.69 -1.92 2.61
C LEU A 137 13.51 -3.21 2.78
N ARG A 138 13.27 -4.23 1.94
CA ARG A 138 14.08 -5.45 1.92
C ARG A 138 15.55 -5.15 1.59
N ASN A 139 15.79 -4.42 0.52
CA ASN A 139 17.12 -4.04 0.09
C ASN A 139 17.81 -3.14 1.13
N HIS A 140 17.07 -2.23 1.74
CA HIS A 140 17.58 -1.37 2.81
C HIS A 140 18.05 -2.17 4.02
N LEU A 141 17.29 -3.20 4.45
CA LEU A 141 17.70 -4.09 5.54
C LEU A 141 19.04 -4.78 5.21
N LEU A 142 19.19 -5.34 4.02
CA LEU A 142 20.44 -5.98 3.61
C LEU A 142 21.58 -4.99 3.58
N ARG A 143 21.35 -3.80 3.03
CA ARG A 143 22.37 -2.73 2.97
C ARG A 143 22.77 -2.24 4.35
N THR A 144 21.84 -2.13 5.30
CA THR A 144 22.19 -1.75 6.69
C THR A 144 23.01 -2.83 7.39
N LEU A 145 22.82 -4.12 7.08
CA LEU A 145 23.66 -5.21 7.57
C LEU A 145 25.08 -5.13 6.97
N GLU A 146 25.22 -4.86 5.66
CA GLU A 146 26.55 -4.63 5.05
C GLU A 146 27.28 -3.45 5.67
N MET A 147 26.58 -2.33 5.89
CA MET A 147 27.15 -1.16 6.57
C MET A 147 27.55 -1.49 8.01
N ALA A 148 26.71 -2.21 8.74
CA ALA A 148 26.99 -2.63 10.11
C ALA A 148 28.22 -3.53 10.16
N GLU A 149 28.37 -4.46 9.21
CA GLU A 149 29.49 -5.39 9.17
C GLU A 149 30.82 -4.69 8.87
N SER A 150 30.78 -3.57 8.12
CA SER A 150 31.97 -2.78 7.78
C SER A 150 32.42 -1.80 8.88
N VAL A 151 31.62 -1.57 9.91
CA VAL A 151 31.93 -0.65 11.02
C VAL A 151 32.57 -1.39 12.20
N ASP A 152 33.73 -0.94 12.65
CA ASP A 152 34.47 -1.59 13.76
C ASP A 152 33.88 -1.22 15.12
N GLU A 153 33.50 0.06 15.33
CA GLU A 153 33.02 0.56 16.63
C GLU A 153 31.57 0.10 16.90
N PRO A 154 31.30 -0.67 17.98
CA PRO A 154 29.95 -1.18 18.25
C PRO A 154 28.88 -0.11 18.44
N ARG A 155 29.22 1.06 19.00
CA ARG A 155 28.26 2.17 19.17
C ARG A 155 27.85 2.78 17.84
N GLU A 156 28.79 2.93 16.89
CA GLU A 156 28.48 3.41 15.55
C GLU A 156 27.69 2.39 14.75
N ARG A 157 27.87 1.10 15.02
CA ARG A 157 27.14 0.01 14.37
C ARG A 157 25.67 -0.03 14.82
N GLU A 158 25.34 0.38 16.04
CA GLU A 158 23.99 0.30 16.63
C GLU A 158 22.92 0.94 15.73
N LYS A 159 23.20 2.10 15.15
CA LYS A 159 22.27 2.82 14.27
C LYS A 159 21.86 2.03 13.01
N PHE A 160 22.70 1.13 12.52
CA PHE A 160 22.41 0.27 11.37
C PHE A 160 21.64 -0.99 11.78
N LEU A 161 21.73 -1.41 13.02
CA LEU A 161 21.09 -2.61 13.58
C LEU A 161 19.80 -2.32 14.36
N THR A 162 19.39 -1.06 14.45
CA THR A 162 18.14 -0.65 15.10
C THR A 162 17.07 -0.33 14.07
N TYR A 163 15.94 -1.02 14.16
CA TYR A 163 14.79 -0.91 13.24
C TYR A 163 13.56 -0.45 14.01
N VAL A 164 13.01 0.70 13.63
CA VAL A 164 11.85 1.30 14.30
C VAL A 164 10.66 1.32 13.36
N PHE A 165 9.59 0.62 13.74
CA PHE A 165 8.31 0.65 13.04
C PHE A 165 7.33 1.54 13.80
N VAL A 166 6.64 2.42 13.10
CA VAL A 166 5.67 3.36 13.68
C VAL A 166 4.28 3.06 13.16
N GLY A 167 3.39 2.70 14.08
CA GLY A 167 2.01 2.30 13.79
C GLY A 167 1.76 0.81 14.03
N GLY A 168 0.97 0.51 15.06
CA GLY A 168 0.62 -0.85 15.49
C GLY A 168 -0.60 -1.44 14.78
N GLY A 169 -0.97 -0.96 13.58
CA GLY A 169 -1.99 -1.57 12.72
C GLY A 169 -1.49 -2.82 12.00
N TYR A 170 -2.33 -3.40 11.12
CA TYR A 170 -1.97 -4.62 10.36
C TYR A 170 -0.65 -4.49 9.61
N ALA A 171 -0.50 -3.45 8.79
CA ALA A 171 0.69 -3.27 7.96
C ALA A 171 1.98 -3.17 8.79
N GLY A 172 1.94 -2.43 9.92
CA GLY A 172 3.11 -2.28 10.79
C GLY A 172 3.47 -3.58 11.49
N VAL A 173 2.49 -4.28 12.05
CA VAL A 173 2.71 -5.54 12.78
C VAL A 173 3.18 -6.65 11.85
N GLU A 174 2.51 -6.84 10.71
CA GLU A 174 2.87 -7.88 9.72
C GLU A 174 4.21 -7.58 9.05
N GLY A 175 4.44 -6.32 8.64
CA GLY A 175 5.71 -5.90 8.04
C GLY A 175 6.89 -6.08 8.99
N LEU A 176 6.74 -5.64 10.24
CA LEU A 176 7.75 -5.83 11.28
C LEU A 176 8.03 -7.32 11.53
N ALA A 177 6.98 -8.12 11.69
CA ALA A 177 7.10 -9.54 12.02
C ALA A 177 7.79 -10.34 10.91
N GLU A 178 7.41 -10.10 9.66
CA GLU A 178 7.99 -10.77 8.49
C GLU A 178 9.44 -10.31 8.23
N LEU A 179 9.72 -8.99 8.33
CA LEU A 179 11.08 -8.50 8.15
C LEU A 179 12.02 -8.98 9.25
N GLN A 180 11.57 -9.02 10.51
CA GLN A 180 12.38 -9.53 11.63
C GLN A 180 12.66 -11.04 11.45
N ASP A 181 11.70 -11.79 10.92
CA ASP A 181 11.87 -13.22 10.61
C ASP A 181 12.89 -13.41 9.46
N PHE A 182 12.83 -12.58 8.43
CA PHE A 182 13.84 -12.53 7.36
C PHE A 182 15.23 -12.16 7.89
N ALA A 183 15.30 -11.12 8.70
CA ALA A 183 16.55 -10.66 9.31
C ALA A 183 17.20 -11.73 10.20
N ALA A 184 16.40 -12.53 10.92
CA ALA A 184 16.89 -13.65 11.72
C ALA A 184 17.52 -14.77 10.87
N ASP A 185 17.03 -14.97 9.63
CA ASP A 185 17.64 -15.92 8.71
C ASP A 185 18.98 -15.39 8.14
N VAL A 186 19.00 -14.13 7.71
CA VAL A 186 20.18 -13.58 6.98
C VAL A 186 21.30 -13.11 7.89
N ILE A 187 21.04 -12.77 9.16
CA ILE A 187 22.08 -12.26 10.08
C ILE A 187 23.20 -13.27 10.33
N GLU A 188 22.94 -14.57 10.09
CA GLU A 188 23.96 -15.63 10.19
C GLU A 188 25.13 -15.41 9.22
N LEU A 189 24.91 -14.67 8.14
CA LEU A 189 25.92 -14.31 7.14
C LEU A 189 26.79 -13.12 7.59
N TYR A 190 26.44 -12.43 8.68
CA TYR A 190 27.06 -11.19 9.17
C TYR A 190 27.63 -11.40 10.60
N PRO A 191 28.84 -11.95 10.75
CA PRO A 191 29.39 -12.39 12.05
C PRO A 191 29.45 -11.31 13.13
N ARG A 192 29.84 -10.06 12.76
CA ARG A 192 29.93 -8.96 13.72
C ARG A 192 28.55 -8.47 14.16
N SER A 193 27.65 -8.33 13.21
CA SER A 193 26.27 -7.92 13.45
C SER A 193 25.50 -8.95 14.26
N ARG A 194 25.74 -10.25 13.99
CA ARG A 194 25.18 -11.36 14.77
C ARG A 194 25.60 -11.33 16.24
N VAL A 195 26.87 -11.05 16.51
CA VAL A 195 27.38 -10.96 17.90
C VAL A 195 26.76 -9.79 18.66
N GLN A 196 26.58 -8.64 18.00
CA GLN A 196 25.95 -7.47 18.61
C GLN A 196 24.44 -7.63 18.75
N GLY A 197 23.80 -8.32 17.81
CA GLY A 197 22.36 -8.45 17.73
C GLY A 197 21.66 -7.26 17.08
N MET A 198 20.44 -7.48 16.66
CA MET A 198 19.55 -6.47 16.07
C MET A 198 18.50 -6.03 17.08
N ARG A 199 18.16 -4.75 17.08
CA ARG A 199 17.12 -4.17 17.92
C ARG A 199 15.89 -3.85 17.07
N TRP A 200 14.75 -4.41 17.42
CA TRP A 200 13.49 -4.21 16.73
C TRP A 200 12.47 -3.57 17.65
N MET A 201 11.83 -2.51 17.18
CA MET A 201 10.90 -1.74 18.00
C MET A 201 9.65 -1.38 17.22
N LEU A 202 8.49 -1.49 17.86
CA LEU A 202 7.22 -0.96 17.40
C LEU A 202 6.74 0.16 18.32
N VAL A 203 6.56 1.34 17.75
CA VAL A 203 6.02 2.54 18.41
C VAL A 203 4.56 2.71 18.01
N GLU A 204 3.67 2.81 18.99
CA GLU A 204 2.24 2.97 18.78
C GLU A 204 1.69 4.05 19.71
N ALA A 205 0.93 5.00 19.12
CA ALA A 205 0.34 6.11 19.85
C ALA A 205 -0.81 5.71 20.79
N SER A 206 -1.36 4.52 20.61
CA SER A 206 -2.45 3.97 21.40
C SER A 206 -1.94 3.05 22.50
N ASP A 207 -2.83 2.71 23.43
CA ASP A 207 -2.62 1.78 24.53
C ASP A 207 -2.43 0.31 24.11
N ARG A 208 -2.70 -0.02 22.84
CA ARG A 208 -2.53 -1.38 22.30
C ARG A 208 -2.36 -1.39 20.78
N ILE A 209 -1.71 -2.43 20.28
CA ILE A 209 -1.63 -2.74 18.85
C ILE A 209 -2.96 -3.34 18.33
N MET A 210 -3.18 -3.26 17.00
CA MET A 210 -4.22 -3.98 16.27
C MET A 210 -5.63 -3.81 16.88
N ARG A 211 -6.07 -2.57 17.01
CA ARG A 211 -7.35 -2.22 17.67
C ARG A 211 -8.58 -2.84 16.99
N GLU A 212 -8.45 -3.30 15.77
CA GLU A 212 -9.49 -3.92 14.95
C GLU A 212 -9.73 -5.40 15.28
N ILE A 213 -8.80 -6.07 15.98
CA ILE A 213 -8.97 -7.46 16.41
C ILE A 213 -9.36 -7.56 17.88
N PRO A 214 -9.88 -8.73 18.33
CA PRO A 214 -10.17 -8.96 19.73
C PRO A 214 -8.96 -8.72 20.63
N PRO A 215 -9.13 -8.08 21.82
CA PRO A 215 -8.02 -7.70 22.70
C PRO A 215 -7.11 -8.86 23.11
N ASP A 216 -7.65 -10.05 23.30
CA ASP A 216 -6.88 -11.24 23.66
C ASP A 216 -5.98 -11.76 22.53
N LEU A 217 -6.40 -11.60 21.25
CA LEU A 217 -5.56 -11.89 20.11
C LEU A 217 -4.46 -10.84 19.94
N ALA A 218 -4.75 -9.56 20.13
CA ALA A 218 -3.75 -8.50 20.13
C ALA A 218 -2.69 -8.72 21.24
N ALA A 219 -3.15 -9.05 22.46
CA ALA A 219 -2.23 -9.37 23.57
C ALA A 219 -1.41 -10.64 23.30
N PHE A 220 -1.97 -11.65 22.65
CA PHE A 220 -1.21 -12.82 22.22
C PHE A 220 -0.16 -12.45 21.18
N THR A 221 -0.53 -11.69 20.14
CA THR A 221 0.39 -11.19 19.12
C THR A 221 1.56 -10.44 19.75
N MET A 222 1.29 -9.53 20.69
CA MET A 222 2.34 -8.77 21.36
C MET A 222 3.31 -9.68 22.13
N ARG A 223 2.79 -10.66 22.91
CA ARG A 223 3.65 -11.62 23.63
C ARG A 223 4.49 -12.49 22.68
N GLU A 224 3.92 -12.93 21.57
CA GLU A 224 4.62 -13.72 20.56
C GLU A 224 5.80 -12.94 19.94
N LEU A 225 5.57 -11.68 19.63
CA LEU A 225 6.60 -10.80 19.08
C LEU A 225 7.63 -10.37 20.14
N GLN A 226 7.22 -10.13 21.38
CA GLN A 226 8.14 -9.91 22.51
C GLN A 226 9.04 -11.11 22.76
N GLY A 227 8.51 -12.33 22.64
CA GLY A 227 9.30 -13.57 22.73
C GLY A 227 10.39 -13.69 21.64
N ARG A 228 10.26 -12.93 20.55
CA ARG A 228 11.26 -12.80 19.48
C ARG A 228 12.20 -11.60 19.67
N GLY A 229 12.13 -10.90 20.80
CA GLY A 229 12.99 -9.74 21.11
C GLY A 229 12.48 -8.41 20.54
N ILE A 230 11.24 -8.34 20.07
CA ILE A 230 10.65 -7.07 19.59
C ILE A 230 10.17 -6.24 20.78
N GLU A 231 10.65 -5.01 20.86
CA GLU A 231 10.26 -4.04 21.88
C GLU A 231 9.01 -3.28 21.46
N PHE A 232 8.16 -2.92 22.43
CA PHE A 232 6.97 -2.12 22.18
C PHE A 232 7.03 -0.82 22.99
N ARG A 233 6.70 0.29 22.36
CA ARG A 233 6.46 1.60 22.97
C ARG A 233 5.01 1.99 22.67
N LEU A 234 4.11 1.61 23.57
CA LEU A 234 2.69 2.00 23.53
C LEU A 234 2.52 3.38 24.16
N ASP A 235 1.38 4.02 23.90
CA ASP A 235 1.08 5.41 24.33
C ASP A 235 2.22 6.39 23.98
N THR A 236 2.94 6.12 22.88
CA THR A 236 4.17 6.81 22.50
C THR A 236 4.08 7.29 21.05
N GLN A 237 4.52 8.53 20.81
CA GLN A 237 4.57 9.13 19.47
C GLN A 237 6.01 9.44 19.09
N VAL A 238 6.25 9.58 17.78
CA VAL A 238 7.50 10.12 17.25
C VAL A 238 7.39 11.64 17.20
N GLU A 239 8.41 12.34 17.68
CA GLU A 239 8.47 13.81 17.70
C GLU A 239 9.43 14.38 16.66
N GLU A 240 10.51 13.66 16.36
CA GLU A 240 11.53 14.11 15.42
C GLU A 240 12.30 12.92 14.83
N ILE A 241 12.69 13.05 13.57
CA ILE A 241 13.48 12.06 12.87
C ILE A 241 14.66 12.78 12.20
N THR A 242 15.83 12.21 12.33
CA THR A 242 17.02 12.64 11.59
C THR A 242 17.54 11.50 10.73
N ALA A 243 18.61 11.72 9.98
CA ALA A 243 19.25 10.67 9.20
C ALA A 243 19.79 9.50 10.06
N GLU A 244 19.98 9.68 11.37
CA GLU A 244 20.64 8.70 12.25
C GLU A 244 19.92 8.47 13.59
N THR A 245 18.86 9.21 13.87
CA THR A 245 18.15 9.09 15.16
C THR A 245 16.64 9.29 15.03
N VAL A 246 15.88 8.73 15.94
CA VAL A 246 14.48 9.05 16.18
C VAL A 246 14.27 9.47 17.63
N ARG A 247 13.54 10.56 17.86
CA ARG A 247 13.14 11.01 19.20
C ARG A 247 11.67 10.72 19.45
N LEU A 248 11.39 10.10 20.58
CA LEU A 248 10.07 9.71 21.03
C LEU A 248 9.50 10.69 22.06
N SER A 249 8.18 10.75 22.18
CA SER A 249 7.45 11.58 23.17
C SER A 249 7.73 11.19 24.62
N SER A 250 8.31 10.03 24.87
CA SER A 250 8.83 9.62 26.17
C SER A 250 10.14 10.30 26.56
N GLY A 251 10.77 11.06 25.65
CA GLY A 251 12.10 11.63 25.79
C GLY A 251 13.23 10.68 25.36
N GLU A 252 12.94 9.42 25.04
CA GLU A 252 13.92 8.46 24.52
C GLU A 252 14.38 8.88 23.11
N THR A 253 15.70 8.90 22.89
CA THR A 253 16.31 9.08 21.56
C THR A 253 17.04 7.80 21.18
N LEU A 254 16.68 7.24 20.03
CA LEU A 254 17.19 5.97 19.55
C LEU A 254 18.10 6.21 18.35
N PRO A 255 19.33 5.66 18.35
CA PRO A 255 20.16 5.63 17.16
C PRO A 255 19.54 4.65 16.15
N THR A 256 19.17 5.13 14.99
CA THR A 256 18.60 4.32 13.90
C THR A 256 18.74 5.00 12.56
N ARG A 257 18.96 4.22 11.51
CA ARG A 257 18.83 4.61 10.09
C ARG A 257 17.62 3.99 9.42
N THR A 258 16.78 3.30 10.19
CA THR A 258 15.60 2.61 9.66
C THR A 258 14.37 2.98 10.49
N LEU A 259 13.55 3.87 9.95
CA LEU A 259 12.22 4.14 10.47
C LEU A 259 11.18 3.83 9.38
N VAL A 260 10.29 2.88 9.68
CA VAL A 260 9.20 2.47 8.79
C VAL A 260 7.89 3.08 9.28
N TRP A 261 7.29 3.93 8.43
CA TRP A 261 6.07 4.66 8.76
C TRP A 261 4.82 3.95 8.23
N THR A 262 4.01 3.44 9.14
CA THR A 262 2.73 2.77 8.85
C THR A 262 1.55 3.39 9.62
N ALA A 263 1.74 4.58 10.20
CA ALA A 263 0.79 5.24 11.08
C ALA A 263 -0.38 5.91 10.33
N GLY A 264 -1.19 5.09 9.69
CA GLY A 264 -2.44 5.49 9.07
C GLY A 264 -2.34 5.84 7.59
N VAL A 265 -3.51 5.98 7.00
CA VAL A 265 -3.69 6.32 5.58
C VAL A 265 -4.59 7.54 5.43
N ARG A 266 -4.48 8.22 4.30
CA ARG A 266 -5.40 9.28 3.86
C ARG A 266 -5.87 8.99 2.43
N PRO A 267 -7.05 9.47 2.01
CA PRO A 267 -7.48 9.36 0.62
C PRO A 267 -6.41 9.88 -0.33
N HIS A 268 -6.36 9.29 -1.52
CA HIS A 268 -5.42 9.72 -2.57
C HIS A 268 -5.57 11.22 -2.84
N PRO A 269 -4.48 12.02 -2.99
CA PRO A 269 -4.55 13.46 -3.16
C PRO A 269 -5.43 13.92 -4.32
N ALA A 270 -5.43 13.19 -5.44
CA ALA A 270 -6.28 13.48 -6.59
C ALA A 270 -7.79 13.51 -6.26
N VAL A 271 -8.24 12.84 -5.18
CA VAL A 271 -9.65 12.91 -4.73
C VAL A 271 -10.08 14.34 -4.46
N GLY A 272 -9.20 15.17 -3.89
CA GLY A 272 -9.46 16.59 -3.64
C GLY A 272 -9.59 17.45 -4.91
N GLN A 273 -9.10 16.95 -6.05
CA GLN A 273 -9.11 17.67 -7.34
C GLN A 273 -10.30 17.29 -8.23
N LEU A 274 -11.14 16.34 -7.79
CA LEU A 274 -12.26 15.86 -8.61
C LEU A 274 -13.51 16.77 -8.56
N GLY A 275 -13.52 17.80 -7.71
CA GLY A 275 -14.68 18.68 -7.57
C GLY A 275 -15.94 18.01 -6.99
N LEU A 276 -15.77 16.86 -6.32
CA LEU A 276 -16.86 16.07 -5.73
C LEU A 276 -17.04 16.44 -4.23
N PRO A 277 -18.24 16.24 -3.64
CA PRO A 277 -18.48 16.55 -2.23
C PRO A 277 -17.64 15.65 -1.32
N LEU A 278 -16.95 16.25 -0.34
CA LEU A 278 -16.03 15.55 0.56
C LEU A 278 -16.45 15.68 2.03
N ASP A 279 -16.30 14.59 2.78
CA ASP A 279 -16.26 14.55 4.24
C ASP A 279 -14.92 13.98 4.71
N ARG A 280 -14.15 14.77 5.47
CA ARG A 280 -12.81 14.40 5.96
C ARG A 280 -11.88 13.87 4.86
N GLY A 281 -11.96 14.47 3.66
CA GLY A 281 -11.16 14.11 2.50
C GLY A 281 -11.68 12.90 1.71
N ARG A 282 -12.78 12.26 2.12
CA ARG A 282 -13.44 11.15 1.42
C ARG A 282 -14.67 11.65 0.68
N ILE A 283 -14.93 11.11 -0.51
CA ILE A 283 -16.10 11.44 -1.31
C ILE A 283 -17.37 10.97 -0.58
N VAL A 284 -18.32 11.88 -0.43
CA VAL A 284 -19.63 11.59 0.19
C VAL A 284 -20.49 10.81 -0.80
N VAL A 285 -21.00 9.67 -0.37
CA VAL A 285 -21.85 8.80 -1.18
C VAL A 285 -23.05 8.31 -0.40
N ASP A 286 -24.12 7.97 -1.12
CA ASP A 286 -25.28 7.29 -0.60
C ASP A 286 -24.98 5.81 -0.26
N PRO A 287 -25.89 5.05 0.36
CA PRO A 287 -25.68 3.63 0.65
C PRO A 287 -25.49 2.75 -0.59
N ALA A 288 -25.93 3.19 -1.78
CA ALA A 288 -25.68 2.51 -3.04
C ALA A 288 -24.34 2.92 -3.69
N MET A 289 -23.56 3.78 -3.02
CA MET A 289 -22.26 4.32 -3.45
C MET A 289 -22.35 5.32 -4.61
N LYS A 290 -23.53 5.90 -4.88
CA LYS A 290 -23.68 7.02 -5.79
C LYS A 290 -23.20 8.31 -5.09
N VAL A 291 -22.47 9.16 -5.82
CA VAL A 291 -22.01 10.45 -5.26
C VAL A 291 -23.20 11.38 -5.10
N ASP A 292 -23.31 11.99 -3.93
CA ASP A 292 -24.43 12.85 -3.59
C ASP A 292 -24.48 14.09 -4.49
N GLY A 293 -25.62 14.35 -5.08
CA GLY A 293 -25.85 15.50 -5.95
C GLY A 293 -25.14 15.46 -7.31
N VAL A 294 -24.45 14.38 -7.70
CA VAL A 294 -23.70 14.27 -8.97
C VAL A 294 -24.20 13.09 -9.81
N ASP A 295 -24.83 13.41 -10.95
CA ASP A 295 -25.35 12.37 -11.82
C ASP A 295 -24.25 11.57 -12.52
N GLY A 296 -24.42 10.24 -12.57
CA GLY A 296 -23.48 9.32 -13.20
C GLY A 296 -22.17 9.12 -12.43
N ALA A 297 -21.97 9.71 -11.24
CA ALA A 297 -20.75 9.56 -10.45
C ALA A 297 -20.95 8.59 -9.27
N TRP A 298 -19.95 7.74 -9.06
CA TRP A 298 -19.89 6.71 -8.00
C TRP A 298 -18.53 6.74 -7.34
N ALA A 299 -18.44 6.41 -6.04
CA ALA A 299 -17.15 6.32 -5.38
C ALA A 299 -17.11 5.17 -4.36
N ILE A 300 -15.95 4.50 -4.26
CA ILE A 300 -15.75 3.28 -3.49
C ILE A 300 -14.36 3.21 -2.85
N GLY A 301 -14.20 2.27 -1.93
CA GLY A 301 -12.93 1.99 -1.25
C GLY A 301 -12.51 3.12 -0.33
N ASP A 302 -11.19 3.27 -0.16
CA ASP A 302 -10.62 4.24 0.79
C ASP A 302 -10.87 5.70 0.37
N ALA A 303 -11.14 5.95 -0.92
CA ALA A 303 -11.47 7.27 -1.47
C ALA A 303 -12.87 7.77 -1.06
N ALA A 304 -13.77 6.87 -0.63
CA ALA A 304 -15.17 7.19 -0.37
C ALA A 304 -15.60 6.95 1.09
N ALA A 305 -16.55 7.76 1.57
CA ALA A 305 -17.18 7.59 2.86
C ALA A 305 -18.44 6.72 2.73
N VAL A 306 -18.26 5.44 2.34
CA VAL A 306 -19.38 4.52 2.06
C VAL A 306 -20.09 4.15 3.34
N PRO A 307 -21.40 4.47 3.50
CA PRO A 307 -22.19 4.03 4.65
C PRO A 307 -22.33 2.50 4.67
N ASP A 308 -22.19 1.90 5.84
CA ASP A 308 -22.45 0.47 6.01
C ASP A 308 -23.53 0.25 7.08
N PRO A 309 -24.78 0.01 6.67
CA PRO A 309 -25.90 -0.22 7.60
C PRO A 309 -25.71 -1.44 8.52
N ALA A 310 -24.83 -2.37 8.16
CA ALA A 310 -24.53 -3.53 9.00
C ALA A 310 -23.65 -3.17 10.22
N GLN A 311 -23.02 -1.99 10.23
CA GLN A 311 -22.21 -1.53 11.34
C GLN A 311 -23.07 -0.88 12.43
N LYS A 312 -22.83 -1.29 13.69
CA LYS A 312 -23.55 -0.73 14.86
C LYS A 312 -23.31 0.77 15.08
N ARG A 313 -22.18 1.30 14.60
CA ARG A 313 -21.86 2.73 14.57
C ARG A 313 -22.18 3.27 13.18
N LYS A 314 -22.84 4.42 13.10
CA LYS A 314 -23.08 5.15 11.82
C LYS A 314 -21.78 5.75 11.27
N ALA A 315 -20.72 4.95 11.24
CA ALA A 315 -19.42 5.33 10.70
C ALA A 315 -19.28 4.75 9.28
N PRO A 316 -18.58 5.43 8.38
CA PRO A 316 -18.26 4.87 7.07
C PRO A 316 -17.47 3.57 7.20
N SER A 317 -17.56 2.73 6.16
CA SER A 317 -16.77 1.50 6.03
C SER A 317 -15.28 1.77 6.27
N PRO A 318 -14.58 0.91 7.01
CA PRO A 318 -13.15 1.06 7.23
C PRO A 318 -12.35 0.88 5.94
N PRO A 319 -11.18 1.53 5.80
CA PRO A 319 -10.33 1.46 4.62
C PRO A 319 -9.57 0.12 4.58
N THR A 320 -10.25 -0.92 4.10
CA THR A 320 -9.65 -2.27 3.96
C THR A 320 -9.89 -2.86 2.58
N ALA A 321 -8.96 -3.70 2.13
CA ALA A 321 -9.06 -4.43 0.86
C ALA A 321 -10.37 -5.25 0.77
N GLN A 322 -10.83 -5.84 1.88
CA GLN A 322 -12.06 -6.62 1.93
C GLN A 322 -13.31 -5.79 1.64
N HIS A 323 -13.39 -4.55 2.17
CA HIS A 323 -14.49 -3.63 1.87
C HIS A 323 -14.39 -3.15 0.43
N ALA A 324 -13.23 -2.67 -0.01
CA ALA A 324 -13.02 -2.16 -1.36
C ALA A 324 -13.39 -3.18 -2.45
N LEU A 325 -12.97 -4.45 -2.31
CA LEU A 325 -13.31 -5.53 -3.23
C LEU A 325 -14.83 -5.71 -3.36
N ARG A 326 -15.55 -5.76 -2.22
CA ARG A 326 -17.00 -6.00 -2.21
C ARG A 326 -17.78 -4.78 -2.68
N GLN A 327 -17.31 -3.59 -2.34
CA GLN A 327 -17.84 -2.34 -2.88
C GLN A 327 -17.67 -2.28 -4.40
N GLY A 328 -16.51 -2.70 -4.93
CA GLY A 328 -16.27 -2.81 -6.37
C GLY A 328 -17.31 -3.68 -7.07
N LYS A 329 -17.57 -4.87 -6.55
CA LYS A 329 -18.61 -5.76 -7.11
C LYS A 329 -20.01 -5.14 -7.01
N ARG A 330 -20.34 -4.56 -5.87
CA ARG A 330 -21.68 -3.97 -5.64
C ARG A 330 -21.90 -2.73 -6.52
N VAL A 331 -20.91 -1.83 -6.64
CA VAL A 331 -21.06 -0.64 -7.48
C VAL A 331 -21.22 -1.01 -8.96
N ALA A 332 -20.51 -2.03 -9.44
CA ALA A 332 -20.66 -2.54 -10.78
C ALA A 332 -22.10 -3.03 -11.06
N GLN A 333 -22.68 -3.80 -10.13
CA GLN A 333 -24.08 -4.23 -10.21
C GLN A 333 -25.06 -3.06 -10.16
N ASN A 334 -24.79 -2.02 -9.37
CA ASN A 334 -25.59 -0.81 -9.29
C ASN A 334 -25.52 0.03 -10.57
N VAL A 335 -24.34 0.17 -11.15
CA VAL A 335 -24.17 0.83 -12.47
C VAL A 335 -24.93 0.07 -13.54
N ALA A 336 -24.77 -1.26 -13.61
CA ALA A 336 -25.49 -2.10 -14.56
C ALA A 336 -27.02 -2.01 -14.37
N ALA A 337 -27.51 -2.00 -13.14
CA ALA A 337 -28.93 -1.80 -12.83
C ALA A 337 -29.43 -0.42 -13.33
N THR A 338 -28.64 0.65 -13.12
CA THR A 338 -29.00 1.99 -13.60
C THR A 338 -29.07 2.04 -15.14
N ILE A 339 -28.16 1.39 -15.85
CA ILE A 339 -28.15 1.27 -17.31
C ILE A 339 -29.40 0.50 -17.81
N GLY A 340 -29.79 -0.54 -17.09
CA GLY A 340 -30.95 -1.39 -17.43
C GLY A 340 -32.29 -0.90 -16.87
N ASN A 341 -32.38 0.34 -16.35
CA ASN A 341 -33.55 0.87 -15.65
C ASN A 341 -34.02 0.03 -14.44
N GLY A 342 -33.09 -0.66 -13.79
CA GLY A 342 -33.33 -1.45 -12.58
C GLY A 342 -33.10 -0.64 -11.30
N HIS A 343 -33.16 -1.33 -10.16
CA HIS A 343 -33.00 -0.72 -8.85
C HIS A 343 -31.58 -0.96 -8.28
N THR A 344 -30.96 0.09 -7.78
CA THR A 344 -29.70 0.02 -7.03
C THR A 344 -29.91 -0.59 -5.66
N GLN A 345 -28.88 -1.27 -5.17
CA GLN A 345 -28.91 -1.93 -3.84
C GLN A 345 -27.87 -1.29 -2.92
N PRO A 346 -28.15 -1.12 -1.62
CA PRO A 346 -27.19 -0.62 -0.67
C PRO A 346 -26.02 -1.59 -0.51
N PHE A 347 -24.86 -1.03 -0.17
CA PHE A 347 -23.72 -1.83 0.26
C PHE A 347 -23.94 -2.31 1.69
N THR A 348 -23.82 -3.61 1.91
CA THR A 348 -23.81 -4.22 3.23
C THR A 348 -22.75 -5.30 3.28
N TYR A 349 -21.95 -5.29 4.34
CA TYR A 349 -20.93 -6.31 4.53
C TYR A 349 -20.72 -6.66 5.99
N LYS A 350 -20.86 -7.94 6.30
CA LYS A 350 -20.47 -8.51 7.59
C LYS A 350 -19.16 -9.25 7.42
N SER A 351 -18.11 -8.78 8.10
CA SER A 351 -16.80 -9.44 8.06
C SER A 351 -16.90 -10.89 8.51
N LEU A 352 -16.35 -11.80 7.73
CA LEU A 352 -16.25 -13.22 8.07
C LEU A 352 -15.04 -13.52 8.94
N GLY A 353 -14.13 -12.54 9.09
CA GLY A 353 -12.96 -12.68 9.92
C GLY A 353 -11.77 -11.86 9.43
N VAL A 354 -10.70 -11.97 10.19
CA VAL A 354 -9.42 -11.33 9.94
C VAL A 354 -8.29 -12.35 10.12
N PHE A 355 -7.23 -12.15 9.38
CA PHE A 355 -5.97 -12.89 9.50
C PHE A 355 -4.85 -11.89 9.71
N VAL A 356 -3.84 -12.26 10.47
CA VAL A 356 -2.62 -11.49 10.72
C VAL A 356 -1.44 -12.45 10.68
N ASP A 357 -0.58 -12.28 9.70
CA ASP A 357 0.64 -13.05 9.57
C ASP A 357 1.73 -12.51 10.52
N LEU A 358 2.45 -13.40 11.18
CA LEU A 358 3.49 -13.05 12.15
C LEU A 358 4.84 -13.70 11.80
N GLY A 359 5.03 -14.05 10.53
CA GLY A 359 6.19 -14.75 10.04
C GLY A 359 6.00 -16.27 9.93
N ARG A 360 7.09 -16.99 9.68
CA ARG A 360 7.06 -18.42 9.39
C ARG A 360 6.36 -19.22 10.50
N PHE A 361 5.30 -19.95 10.11
CA PHE A 361 4.45 -20.81 10.96
C PHE A 361 3.67 -20.11 12.07
N ARG A 362 3.59 -18.78 12.08
CA ARG A 362 2.94 -17.99 13.12
C ARG A 362 1.93 -17.03 12.53
N ALA A 363 0.72 -17.08 13.02
CA ALA A 363 -0.34 -16.12 12.71
C ALA A 363 -1.37 -16.06 13.82
N VAL A 364 -2.22 -15.07 13.77
CA VAL A 364 -3.48 -15.05 14.52
C VAL A 364 -4.64 -14.85 13.54
N ALA A 365 -5.77 -15.46 13.83
CA ALA A 365 -6.96 -15.29 13.05
C ALA A 365 -8.21 -15.29 13.94
N SER A 366 -9.22 -14.54 13.50
CA SER A 366 -10.57 -14.61 14.07
C SER A 366 -11.52 -14.82 12.90
N THR A 367 -12.09 -16.02 12.77
CA THR A 367 -13.01 -16.37 11.68
C THR A 367 -14.22 -17.11 12.24
N LEU A 368 -15.42 -16.71 11.77
CA LEU A 368 -16.68 -17.36 12.16
C LEU A 368 -16.88 -17.48 13.69
N GLY A 369 -16.34 -16.53 14.46
CA GLY A 369 -16.40 -16.53 15.93
C GLY A 369 -15.31 -17.38 16.61
N ILE A 370 -14.50 -18.12 15.87
CA ILE A 370 -13.39 -18.93 16.39
C ILE A 370 -12.08 -18.13 16.31
N ARG A 371 -11.27 -18.25 17.36
CA ARG A 371 -9.96 -17.60 17.48
C ARG A 371 -8.86 -18.61 17.29
N TRP A 372 -8.08 -18.42 16.23
CA TRP A 372 -6.96 -19.29 15.85
C TRP A 372 -5.63 -18.62 16.19
N ARG A 373 -4.60 -19.42 16.52
CA ARG A 373 -3.26 -18.95 16.91
C ARG A 373 -2.19 -19.90 16.38
N GLY A 374 -0.98 -19.37 16.10
CA GLY A 374 0.16 -20.16 15.67
C GLY A 374 -0.05 -20.84 14.32
N PHE A 375 0.45 -22.07 14.16
CA PHE A 375 0.43 -22.82 12.89
C PHE A 375 -0.97 -22.98 12.28
N PRO A 376 -2.04 -23.37 13.00
CA PRO A 376 -3.38 -23.46 12.40
C PRO A 376 -3.88 -22.13 11.81
N ALA A 377 -3.61 -21.01 12.46
CA ALA A 377 -3.96 -19.67 11.96
C ALA A 377 -3.15 -19.33 10.71
N TRP A 378 -1.86 -19.64 10.70
CA TRP A 378 -0.95 -19.43 9.58
C TRP A 378 -1.39 -20.25 8.35
N PHE A 379 -1.71 -21.52 8.52
CA PHE A 379 -2.20 -22.37 7.44
C PHE A 379 -3.52 -21.87 6.86
N LEU A 380 -4.47 -21.43 7.72
CA LEU A 380 -5.74 -20.86 7.30
C LEU A 380 -5.54 -19.54 6.55
N ALA A 381 -4.64 -18.65 7.02
CA ALA A 381 -4.34 -17.39 6.36
C ALA A 381 -3.79 -17.62 4.95
N ARG A 382 -2.79 -18.50 4.78
CA ARG A 382 -2.21 -18.85 3.48
C ARG A 382 -3.24 -19.48 2.54
N THR A 383 -4.06 -20.41 3.05
CA THR A 383 -5.13 -21.03 2.27
C THR A 383 -6.16 -20.00 1.79
N TYR A 384 -6.58 -19.07 2.71
CA TYR A 384 -7.50 -18.01 2.34
C TYR A 384 -6.92 -17.09 1.27
N HIS A 385 -5.69 -16.62 1.43
CA HIS A 385 -5.07 -15.72 0.47
C HIS A 385 -4.77 -16.41 -0.88
N LEU A 386 -4.42 -17.70 -0.86
CA LEU A 386 -4.29 -18.49 -2.07
C LEU A 386 -5.61 -18.53 -2.86
N MET A 387 -6.72 -18.87 -2.19
CA MET A 387 -8.03 -18.97 -2.83
C MET A 387 -8.58 -17.60 -3.26
N ALA A 388 -8.22 -16.53 -2.55
CA ALA A 388 -8.66 -15.16 -2.84
C ALA A 388 -7.82 -14.48 -3.94
N MET A 389 -6.62 -15.00 -4.23
CA MET A 389 -5.74 -14.48 -5.29
C MET A 389 -6.37 -14.73 -6.66
N PRO A 390 -6.58 -13.70 -7.49
CA PRO A 390 -7.07 -13.86 -8.85
C PRO A 390 -6.08 -14.61 -9.75
N GLY A 391 -6.61 -15.49 -10.61
CA GLY A 391 -5.84 -16.20 -11.63
C GLY A 391 -5.15 -17.47 -11.14
N PHE A 392 -5.52 -18.64 -11.71
CA PHE A 392 -4.94 -19.95 -11.35
C PHE A 392 -3.40 -20.00 -11.47
N ARG A 393 -2.86 -19.38 -12.53
CA ARG A 393 -1.39 -19.34 -12.73
C ARG A 393 -0.67 -18.63 -11.58
N ARG A 394 -1.28 -17.61 -10.95
CA ARG A 394 -0.73 -16.91 -9.79
C ARG A 394 -0.83 -17.73 -8.53
N GLN A 395 -1.95 -18.42 -8.33
CA GLN A 395 -2.10 -19.35 -7.23
C GLN A 395 -0.99 -20.42 -7.25
N LEU A 396 -0.68 -20.95 -8.44
CA LEU A 396 0.40 -21.93 -8.59
C LEU A 396 1.78 -21.34 -8.25
N ARG A 397 2.06 -20.10 -8.68
CA ARG A 397 3.32 -19.41 -8.35
C ARG A 397 3.46 -19.17 -6.84
N LEU A 398 2.38 -18.74 -6.17
CA LEU A 398 2.40 -18.59 -4.71
C LEU A 398 2.68 -19.91 -3.99
N VAL A 399 2.10 -21.02 -4.44
CA VAL A 399 2.38 -22.35 -3.88
C VAL A 399 3.85 -22.71 -4.08
N THR A 400 4.42 -22.42 -5.26
CA THR A 400 5.83 -22.65 -5.55
C THR A 400 6.74 -21.86 -4.63
N ASP A 401 6.49 -20.53 -4.49
CA ASP A 401 7.28 -19.67 -3.61
C ASP A 401 7.24 -20.17 -2.16
N TRP A 402 6.05 -20.45 -1.64
CA TRP A 402 5.92 -20.98 -0.28
C TRP A 402 6.58 -22.34 -0.10
N SER A 403 6.60 -23.18 -1.14
CA SER A 403 7.28 -24.47 -1.09
C SER A 403 8.81 -24.30 -1.06
N VAL A 404 9.32 -23.33 -1.83
CA VAL A 404 10.75 -22.98 -1.83
C VAL A 404 11.15 -22.40 -0.47
N ASP A 405 10.36 -21.45 0.07
CA ASP A 405 10.60 -20.84 1.40
C ASP A 405 10.61 -21.89 2.54
N LEU A 406 9.85 -22.98 2.42
CA LEU A 406 9.85 -24.04 3.41
C LEU A 406 11.13 -24.92 3.38
N LEU A 407 11.74 -25.06 2.21
CA LEU A 407 12.83 -26.01 1.97
C LEU A 407 14.21 -25.36 1.96
N PHE A 408 14.28 -24.07 1.64
CA PHE A 408 15.53 -23.33 1.45
C PHE A 408 15.58 -22.07 2.29
N PRO A 409 16.78 -21.57 2.65
CA PRO A 409 16.95 -20.24 3.23
C PRO A 409 16.50 -19.15 2.26
N ARG A 410 16.07 -18.01 2.79
CA ARG A 410 15.72 -16.84 2.00
C ARG A 410 16.97 -16.23 1.36
N ASP A 411 16.79 -15.71 0.14
CA ASP A 411 17.88 -15.07 -0.61
C ASP A 411 18.30 -13.74 0.06
N ALA A 412 19.62 -13.55 0.21
CA ALA A 412 20.21 -12.36 0.83
C ALA A 412 20.77 -11.34 -0.19
N SER A 413 20.44 -11.45 -1.47
CA SER A 413 20.94 -10.54 -2.50
C SER A 413 20.24 -9.18 -2.43
N ASP A 414 21.02 -8.09 -2.40
CA ASP A 414 20.53 -6.72 -2.57
C ASP A 414 20.35 -6.42 -4.07
N LEU A 415 19.11 -6.22 -4.48
CA LEU A 415 18.73 -5.95 -5.87
C LEU A 415 18.49 -4.46 -6.14
N ALA A 416 18.91 -3.56 -5.26
CA ALA A 416 18.64 -2.12 -5.36
C ALA A 416 19.20 -1.47 -6.64
N GLN A 417 20.25 -2.03 -7.22
CA GLN A 417 20.86 -1.54 -8.47
C GLN A 417 20.04 -1.89 -9.74
N LEU A 418 19.14 -2.86 -9.68
CA LEU A 418 18.42 -3.33 -10.87
C LEU A 418 17.43 -2.31 -11.45
N GLY A 419 17.05 -1.29 -10.71
CA GLY A 419 16.23 -0.16 -11.18
C GLY A 419 17.03 1.03 -11.72
N HIS A 420 18.34 1.02 -11.57
CA HIS A 420 19.26 2.11 -11.92
C HIS A 420 20.48 1.56 -12.66
N PRO A 421 20.30 1.09 -13.93
CA PRO A 421 21.42 0.59 -14.69
C PRO A 421 22.43 1.73 -14.93
N PRO A 422 23.76 1.48 -14.78
CA PRO A 422 24.75 2.47 -15.15
C PRO A 422 24.65 2.80 -16.64
N GLY A 423 24.89 4.04 -17.05
CA GLY A 423 25.00 4.43 -18.44
C GLY A 423 26.14 3.66 -19.13
N LEU A 424 26.16 3.67 -20.47
CA LEU A 424 27.20 2.99 -21.26
C LEU A 424 28.61 3.49 -20.97
N ASP A 425 28.74 4.69 -20.45
CA ASP A 425 29.98 5.36 -20.00
C ASP A 425 30.28 5.11 -18.50
N GLY A 426 29.45 4.34 -17.80
CA GLY A 426 29.57 4.05 -16.37
C GLY A 426 29.00 5.12 -15.46
N GLU A 427 28.41 6.20 -15.99
CA GLU A 427 27.63 7.16 -15.20
C GLU A 427 26.23 6.61 -14.88
N GLU A 428 25.70 6.92 -13.70
CA GLU A 428 24.33 6.51 -13.33
C GLU A 428 23.33 7.18 -14.27
N PHE A 429 22.43 6.39 -14.85
CA PHE A 429 21.33 6.88 -15.65
C PHE A 429 20.34 7.58 -14.71
N GLU A 430 20.44 8.92 -14.58
CA GLU A 430 19.40 9.68 -13.89
C GLU A 430 18.06 9.44 -14.60
N SER A 431 17.17 8.69 -13.96
CA SER A 431 15.82 8.50 -14.48
C SER A 431 15.12 9.84 -14.53
N GLN A 432 14.87 10.35 -15.74
CA GLN A 432 14.00 11.51 -16.00
C GLN A 432 12.52 11.19 -15.68
N SER A 433 12.24 10.72 -14.49
CA SER A 433 10.88 10.46 -14.00
C SER A 433 10.54 11.25 -12.74
N ALA A 434 11.06 12.48 -12.63
CA ALA A 434 10.55 13.48 -11.70
C ALA A 434 10.53 14.84 -12.40
N GLY A 435 9.78 14.93 -13.47
CA GLY A 435 9.39 16.21 -14.06
C GLY A 435 8.40 16.92 -13.17
N GLY A 436 8.85 17.89 -12.40
CA GLY A 436 8.01 18.75 -11.60
C GLY A 436 8.79 19.85 -10.93
N THR A 437 8.94 21.00 -11.62
CA THR A 437 9.14 22.36 -11.08
C THR A 437 10.40 22.66 -10.28
N SER A 438 11.36 23.33 -10.94
CA SER A 438 11.83 24.64 -10.49
C SER A 438 12.62 25.33 -11.61
N ALA A 439 11.92 26.10 -12.42
CA ALA A 439 12.52 27.18 -13.19
C ALA A 439 12.75 28.36 -12.24
N GLU A 440 13.88 28.40 -11.57
CA GLU A 440 14.42 29.65 -11.02
C GLU A 440 15.55 30.09 -11.93
N GLY A 441 15.26 31.23 -12.61
CA GLY A 441 16.18 31.91 -13.48
C GLY A 441 17.46 32.34 -12.76
N LYS A 442 18.58 31.84 -13.20
CA LYS A 442 19.87 32.50 -12.97
C LYS A 442 19.99 33.65 -13.96
N ALA A 443 19.78 34.86 -13.47
CA ALA A 443 20.20 36.08 -14.15
C ALA A 443 21.75 36.08 -14.24
N GLU A 444 22.28 36.08 -15.43
CA GLU A 444 23.69 36.39 -15.68
C GLU A 444 23.99 37.83 -15.27
N PRO A 445 25.12 38.12 -14.61
CA PRO A 445 25.56 39.51 -14.40
C PRO A 445 26.18 40.03 -15.70
N ALA A 446 25.65 41.13 -16.17
CA ALA A 446 26.17 41.91 -17.30
C ALA A 446 27.65 42.27 -17.07
N SER A 447 28.51 41.87 -18.00
CA SER A 447 29.92 42.35 -18.07
C SER A 447 29.95 43.76 -18.60
N THR A 448 30.37 44.69 -17.77
CA THR A 448 30.70 46.08 -18.11
C THR A 448 32.01 46.07 -18.87
N ILE A 449 31.97 46.37 -20.15
CA ILE A 449 33.16 46.70 -20.93
C ILE A 449 33.46 48.19 -20.69
N GLY A 450 34.57 48.46 -20.01
CA GLY A 450 35.13 49.82 -19.88
C GLY A 450 36.02 50.13 -21.06
N GLU A 451 35.65 51.11 -21.83
CA GLU A 451 36.55 51.78 -22.78
C GLU A 451 37.56 52.63 -22.03
N THR A 452 38.80 52.50 -22.39
CA THR A 452 39.82 53.53 -22.21
C THR A 452 40.63 53.67 -23.46
N LYS A 453 40.53 54.88 -24.03
CA LYS A 453 41.43 55.47 -25.03
C LYS A 453 42.11 54.61 -26.05
#